data_7a4eedcd92c26c3dc939d3de98115b40
#
_entry.id   7a4eedcd92c26c3dc939d3de98115b40
#
_cell.length_a   1.000
_cell.length_b   1.000
_cell.length_c   1.000
_cell.angle_alpha   90.00
_cell.angle_beta   90.00
_cell.angle_gamma   90.00
#
_symmetry.space_group_name_H-M   'P 1'
#
loop_
_entity.id
_entity.type
_entity.pdbx_description
1 polymer ?
#
loop_
_entity_poly.entity_id
_entity_poly.type
_entity_poly.pdbx_seq_one_letter_code
_entity_poly.pdbx_strand_id
1 'polypeptide(L)'
;NIVDPENRYKQIFKIQVELPADISEKDRQGILRSIDRCTVKKVIQTGPDFVIEEVESIDADAQALLMPNLASEHLTHITGKDLPLEETIANMSGLLADLGMKIEIASWRNIVPNVWSLHIRDAHSPMCFSNGKGATKESALASALGEFIERLNCNLFYNDQFWGEEIANAEYVHYPEEKWFQPGPNGELPPEILDEYCKAIYDPENELLGTHLYDTNSGNIERGICSLPYVRQSDGEVEYFPTNLIENLYLSNGMSAGNTLAEAQVQCLSEIFERAVKREIIEGEIALPDVPADVLAKYP
;
A
#
# COMPACT_ATOMS: atom_id res chain seq x y z
N ASN A 1 -7.29 0.19 -21.04
CA ASN A 1 -8.33 -0.79 -21.45
C ASN A 1 -9.03 -0.26 -22.70
N ILE A 2 -9.02 -1.05 -23.76
CA ILE A 2 -9.79 -0.75 -24.97
C ILE A 2 -10.92 -1.78 -25.02
N VAL A 3 -12.14 -1.28 -25.07
CA VAL A 3 -13.31 -2.15 -25.22
C VAL A 3 -13.48 -2.45 -26.70
N ASP A 4 -13.62 -3.73 -27.07
CA ASP A 4 -13.89 -4.14 -28.43
C ASP A 4 -15.27 -3.59 -28.85
N PRO A 5 -15.33 -2.78 -29.93
CA PRO A 5 -16.59 -2.16 -30.35
C PRO A 5 -17.65 -3.16 -30.83
N GLU A 6 -17.25 -4.38 -31.19
CA GLU A 6 -18.16 -5.44 -31.67
C GLU A 6 -18.56 -6.41 -30.55
N ASN A 7 -17.78 -6.43 -29.43
CA ASN A 7 -18.07 -7.31 -28.31
C ASN A 7 -17.74 -6.62 -26.97
N ARG A 8 -18.75 -6.02 -26.34
CA ARG A 8 -18.60 -5.28 -25.06
C ARG A 8 -18.06 -6.13 -23.90
N TYR A 9 -18.03 -7.44 -24.01
CA TYR A 9 -17.48 -8.34 -23.00
C TYR A 9 -16.03 -8.73 -23.29
N LYS A 10 -15.50 -8.40 -24.48
CA LYS A 10 -14.10 -8.63 -24.83
C LYS A 10 -13.26 -7.44 -24.42
N GLN A 11 -12.33 -7.67 -23.52
CA GLN A 11 -11.40 -6.65 -23.07
C GLN A 11 -10.04 -6.85 -23.74
N ILE A 12 -9.48 -5.76 -24.25
CA ILE A 12 -8.13 -5.72 -24.83
C ILE A 12 -7.21 -5.06 -23.81
N PHE A 13 -6.20 -5.78 -23.35
CA PHE A 13 -5.14 -5.23 -22.50
C PHE A 13 -3.94 -4.88 -23.38
N LYS A 14 -3.65 -3.59 -23.48
CA LYS A 14 -2.45 -3.07 -24.15
C LYS A 14 -1.36 -2.89 -23.09
N ILE A 15 -0.25 -3.58 -23.26
CA ILE A 15 0.94 -3.44 -22.42
C ILE A 15 1.99 -2.69 -23.21
N GLN A 16 2.38 -1.52 -22.71
CA GLN A 16 3.45 -0.71 -23.29
C GLN A 16 4.68 -0.86 -22.40
N VAL A 17 5.81 -1.14 -23.01
CA VAL A 17 7.09 -1.34 -22.34
C VAL A 17 8.09 -0.34 -22.89
N GLU A 18 8.58 0.51 -22.03
CA GLU A 18 9.67 1.42 -22.34
C GLU A 18 10.99 0.74 -21.97
N LEU A 19 11.91 0.66 -22.91
CA LEU A 19 13.22 0.06 -22.71
C LEU A 19 14.31 1.09 -22.96
N PRO A 20 15.44 1.03 -22.23
CA PRO A 20 16.59 1.89 -22.49
C PRO A 20 17.06 1.81 -23.95
N ALA A 21 17.44 2.96 -24.51
CA ALA A 21 17.84 3.05 -25.92
C ALA A 21 19.10 2.25 -26.26
N ASP A 22 19.96 2.01 -25.26
CA ASP A 22 21.23 1.29 -25.36
C ASP A 22 21.14 -0.20 -25.06
N ILE A 23 19.93 -0.72 -24.78
CA ILE A 23 19.74 -2.15 -24.50
C ILE A 23 20.06 -3.01 -25.72
N SER A 24 20.73 -4.15 -25.55
CA SER A 24 21.00 -5.07 -26.61
C SER A 24 19.72 -5.68 -27.22
N GLU A 25 19.70 -5.96 -28.52
CA GLU A 25 18.56 -6.62 -29.19
C GLU A 25 18.24 -7.98 -28.54
N LYS A 26 19.26 -8.71 -28.08
CA LYS A 26 19.09 -9.98 -27.36
C LYS A 26 18.33 -9.81 -26.06
N ASP A 27 18.68 -8.79 -25.28
CA ASP A 27 18.04 -8.53 -23.99
C ASP A 27 16.63 -7.96 -24.18
N ARG A 28 16.44 -7.07 -25.17
CA ARG A 28 15.14 -6.58 -25.61
C ARG A 28 14.17 -7.73 -25.89
N GLN A 29 14.59 -8.67 -26.73
CA GLN A 29 13.80 -9.87 -27.06
C GLN A 29 13.62 -10.80 -25.84
N GLY A 30 14.58 -10.82 -24.94
CA GLY A 30 14.49 -11.57 -23.68
C GLY A 30 13.38 -11.03 -22.77
N ILE A 31 13.33 -9.72 -22.58
CA ILE A 31 12.32 -9.03 -21.77
C ILE A 31 10.92 -9.23 -22.35
N LEU A 32 10.73 -8.97 -23.64
CA LEU A 32 9.44 -9.13 -24.30
C LEU A 32 8.92 -10.58 -24.20
N ARG A 33 9.80 -11.57 -24.38
CA ARG A 33 9.44 -12.99 -24.19
C ARG A 33 9.09 -13.32 -22.73
N SER A 34 9.74 -12.69 -21.76
CA SER A 34 9.44 -12.88 -20.34
C SER A 34 8.05 -12.33 -20.01
N ILE A 35 7.73 -11.14 -20.48
CA ILE A 35 6.40 -10.53 -20.34
C ILE A 35 5.33 -11.40 -21.01
N ASP A 36 5.62 -11.92 -22.18
CA ASP A 36 4.69 -12.81 -22.91
C ASP A 36 4.44 -14.14 -22.20
N ARG A 37 5.41 -14.65 -21.43
CA ARG A 37 5.31 -15.91 -20.69
C ARG A 37 4.72 -15.75 -19.29
N CYS A 38 4.34 -14.55 -18.87
CA CYS A 38 3.81 -14.27 -17.53
C CYS A 38 2.67 -15.23 -17.15
N THR A 39 2.78 -15.87 -15.98
CA THR A 39 1.80 -16.84 -15.48
C THR A 39 0.43 -16.20 -15.25
N VAL A 40 0.39 -14.96 -14.76
CA VAL A 40 -0.85 -14.19 -14.57
C VAL A 40 -1.55 -13.97 -15.90
N LYS A 41 -0.80 -13.64 -16.95
CA LYS A 41 -1.32 -13.54 -18.32
C LYS A 41 -1.97 -14.85 -18.75
N LYS A 42 -1.35 -16.00 -18.48
CA LYS A 42 -1.89 -17.33 -18.84
C LYS A 42 -3.20 -17.63 -18.12
N VAL A 43 -3.33 -17.25 -16.85
CA VAL A 43 -4.55 -17.44 -16.07
C VAL A 43 -5.70 -16.57 -16.59
N ILE A 44 -5.41 -15.37 -17.09
CA ILE A 44 -6.39 -14.45 -17.66
C ILE A 44 -6.69 -14.76 -19.15
N GLN A 45 -5.89 -15.60 -19.81
CA GLN A 45 -5.94 -15.89 -21.24
C GLN A 45 -7.21 -16.59 -21.76
N THR A 46 -8.13 -16.96 -20.88
CA THR A 46 -9.45 -17.47 -21.29
C THR A 46 -10.46 -16.37 -21.65
N GLY A 47 -10.08 -15.10 -21.57
CA GLY A 47 -10.96 -13.98 -21.83
C GLY A 47 -10.35 -12.78 -22.54
N PRO A 48 -9.33 -12.06 -22.00
CA PRO A 48 -8.82 -10.84 -22.63
C PRO A 48 -7.69 -11.10 -23.64
N ASP A 49 -7.66 -10.30 -24.70
CA ASP A 49 -6.51 -10.22 -25.60
C ASP A 49 -5.47 -9.26 -25.02
N PHE A 50 -4.20 -9.63 -25.10
CA PHE A 50 -3.09 -8.78 -24.70
C PHE A 50 -2.37 -8.25 -25.94
N VAL A 51 -2.29 -6.92 -26.05
CA VAL A 51 -1.44 -6.25 -27.03
C VAL A 51 -0.24 -5.68 -26.29
N ILE A 52 0.95 -6.12 -26.67
CA ILE A 52 2.22 -5.66 -26.10
C ILE A 52 2.93 -4.85 -27.15
N GLU A 53 3.17 -3.58 -26.87
CA GLU A 53 3.90 -2.67 -27.75
C GLU A 53 5.07 -2.06 -27.00
N GLU A 54 6.20 -1.94 -27.67
CA GLU A 54 7.31 -1.12 -27.22
C GLU A 54 7.03 0.33 -27.61
N VAL A 55 7.24 1.26 -26.70
CA VAL A 55 7.13 2.71 -26.96
C VAL A 55 8.47 3.37 -26.61
N GLU A 56 8.84 4.42 -27.38
CA GLU A 56 10.07 5.19 -27.12
C GLU A 56 9.96 6.03 -25.84
N SER A 57 8.75 6.41 -25.46
CA SER A 57 8.45 7.03 -24.18
C SER A 57 7.02 6.70 -23.76
N ILE A 58 6.78 6.55 -22.45
CA ILE A 58 5.42 6.50 -21.89
C ILE A 58 4.92 7.94 -21.81
N ASP A 59 3.70 8.14 -22.31
CA ASP A 59 3.08 9.44 -22.49
C ASP A 59 3.22 10.33 -21.23
N ALA A 60 3.89 11.49 -21.40
CA ALA A 60 4.11 12.44 -20.31
C ALA A 60 2.79 13.01 -19.73
N ASP A 61 1.69 12.90 -20.48
CA ASP A 61 0.35 13.27 -20.00
C ASP A 61 -0.15 12.41 -18.82
N ALA A 62 0.41 11.22 -18.62
CA ALA A 62 0.11 10.41 -17.43
C ALA A 62 0.60 11.07 -16.13
N GLN A 63 1.71 11.83 -16.18
CA GLN A 63 2.22 12.59 -15.03
C GLN A 63 1.42 13.88 -14.77
N ALA A 64 0.89 14.51 -15.81
CA ALA A 64 0.07 15.72 -15.68
C ALA A 64 -1.27 15.49 -14.95
N LEU A 65 -1.72 14.23 -14.88
CA LEU A 65 -2.94 13.85 -14.15
C LEU A 65 -2.75 13.79 -12.62
N LEU A 66 -1.53 13.86 -12.11
CA LEU A 66 -1.24 13.83 -10.68
C LEU A 66 -1.52 15.16 -9.96
N MET A 67 -1.62 16.28 -10.70
CA MET A 67 -1.85 17.60 -10.12
C MET A 67 -3.23 18.11 -10.49
N PRO A 68 -4.21 18.03 -9.58
CA PRO A 68 -5.54 18.58 -9.82
C PRO A 68 -5.47 20.08 -9.98
N ASN A 69 -6.38 20.63 -10.78
CA ASN A 69 -6.50 22.06 -10.96
C ASN A 69 -7.17 22.70 -9.72
N LEU A 70 -6.35 23.15 -8.76
CA LEU A 70 -6.83 23.84 -7.56
C LEU A 70 -7.46 25.21 -7.84
N ALA A 71 -7.29 25.73 -9.06
CA ALA A 71 -7.94 26.98 -9.47
C ALA A 71 -9.40 26.79 -9.94
N SER A 72 -9.94 25.58 -9.83
CA SER A 72 -11.35 25.30 -10.10
C SER A 72 -12.24 26.07 -9.11
N GLU A 73 -13.26 26.77 -9.61
CA GLU A 73 -14.28 27.41 -8.78
C GLU A 73 -15.17 26.39 -8.02
N HIS A 74 -15.05 25.09 -8.37
CA HIS A 74 -15.83 24.02 -7.78
C HIS A 74 -14.89 22.92 -7.24
N LEU A 75 -14.71 22.91 -5.91
CA LEU A 75 -13.99 21.86 -5.21
C LEU A 75 -14.95 20.72 -4.83
N THR A 76 -14.45 19.49 -4.90
CA THR A 76 -15.22 18.28 -4.59
C THR A 76 -15.17 17.96 -3.11
N HIS A 77 -16.28 18.18 -2.40
CA HIS A 77 -16.41 17.80 -0.99
C HIS A 77 -17.01 16.40 -0.86
N ILE A 78 -16.28 15.52 -0.20
CA ILE A 78 -16.73 14.16 0.12
C ILE A 78 -17.20 14.15 1.57
N THR A 79 -18.40 13.63 1.83
CA THR A 79 -18.94 13.51 3.18
C THR A 79 -17.99 12.70 4.08
N GLY A 80 -17.66 13.25 5.24
CA GLY A 80 -16.75 12.61 6.19
C GLY A 80 -15.26 12.81 5.91
N LYS A 81 -14.93 13.69 4.94
CA LYS A 81 -13.57 14.16 4.69
C LYS A 81 -13.42 15.64 5.10
N ASP A 82 -12.28 15.97 5.70
CA ASP A 82 -12.03 17.28 6.28
C ASP A 82 -11.56 18.32 5.25
N LEU A 83 -11.01 17.88 4.13
CA LEU A 83 -10.59 18.73 3.02
C LEU A 83 -11.27 18.32 1.71
N PRO A 84 -11.40 19.26 0.77
CA PRO A 84 -11.78 18.92 -0.60
C PRO A 84 -10.82 17.92 -1.24
N LEU A 85 -11.34 17.12 -2.15
CA LEU A 85 -10.60 16.04 -2.80
C LEU A 85 -9.35 16.56 -3.52
N GLU A 86 -9.47 17.70 -4.21
CA GLU A 86 -8.38 18.33 -4.95
C GLU A 86 -7.25 18.81 -4.03
N GLU A 87 -7.61 19.41 -2.90
CA GLU A 87 -6.64 19.85 -1.88
C GLU A 87 -5.96 18.63 -1.23
N THR A 88 -6.71 17.59 -0.93
CA THR A 88 -6.17 16.32 -0.40
C THR A 88 -5.12 15.73 -1.34
N ILE A 89 -5.41 15.64 -2.65
CA ILE A 89 -4.47 15.13 -3.65
C ILE A 89 -3.22 16.02 -3.73
N ALA A 90 -3.40 17.34 -3.77
CA ALA A 90 -2.28 18.26 -3.85
C ALA A 90 -1.36 18.19 -2.63
N ASN A 91 -1.93 18.13 -1.43
CA ASN A 91 -1.17 18.03 -0.18
C ASN A 91 -0.38 16.72 -0.12
N MET A 92 -1.02 15.59 -0.44
CA MET A 92 -0.37 14.28 -0.43
C MET A 92 0.74 14.19 -1.50
N SER A 93 0.48 14.70 -2.71
CA SER A 93 1.47 14.72 -3.79
C SER A 93 2.65 15.63 -3.45
N GLY A 94 2.38 16.79 -2.84
CA GLY A 94 3.42 17.72 -2.37
C GLY A 94 4.29 17.09 -1.29
N LEU A 95 3.68 16.47 -0.28
CA LEU A 95 4.42 15.76 0.78
C LEU A 95 5.36 14.69 0.21
N LEU A 96 4.88 13.86 -0.71
CA LEU A 96 5.70 12.81 -1.31
C LEU A 96 6.84 13.41 -2.16
N ALA A 97 6.58 14.49 -2.88
CA ALA A 97 7.61 15.20 -3.64
C ALA A 97 8.68 15.83 -2.73
N ASP A 98 8.29 16.43 -1.61
CA ASP A 98 9.20 16.99 -0.60
C ASP A 98 10.09 15.92 0.03
N LEU A 99 9.59 14.69 0.17
CA LEU A 99 10.37 13.52 0.58
C LEU A 99 11.27 12.96 -0.54
N GLY A 100 11.27 13.56 -1.73
CA GLY A 100 12.08 13.12 -2.87
C GLY A 100 11.50 11.93 -3.63
N MET A 101 10.26 11.53 -3.35
CA MET A 101 9.60 10.44 -4.04
C MET A 101 8.97 10.93 -5.35
N LYS A 102 9.22 10.20 -6.43
CA LYS A 102 8.66 10.47 -7.74
C LYS A 102 7.52 9.50 -8.02
N ILE A 103 6.31 9.87 -7.67
CA ILE A 103 5.15 9.01 -7.89
C ILE A 103 4.74 9.02 -9.35
N GLU A 104 4.58 7.84 -9.92
CA GLU A 104 4.08 7.63 -11.28
C GLU A 104 2.85 6.72 -11.27
N ILE A 105 1.98 6.93 -12.25
CA ILE A 105 0.81 6.09 -12.48
C ILE A 105 1.21 4.92 -13.36
N ALA A 106 1.22 3.72 -12.77
CA ALA A 106 1.55 2.51 -13.51
C ALA A 106 0.36 1.97 -14.31
N SER A 107 -0.86 2.10 -13.81
CA SER A 107 -2.06 1.69 -14.57
C SER A 107 -3.36 2.30 -14.05
N TRP A 108 -4.28 2.54 -14.98
CA TRP A 108 -5.68 2.84 -14.72
C TRP A 108 -6.57 1.68 -15.15
N ARG A 109 -7.63 1.43 -14.39
CA ARG A 109 -8.69 0.47 -14.76
C ARG A 109 -10.05 1.08 -14.51
N ASN A 110 -10.94 0.97 -15.49
CA ASN A 110 -12.35 1.35 -15.38
C ASN A 110 -13.17 0.27 -16.09
N ILE A 111 -13.53 -0.77 -15.33
CA ILE A 111 -14.19 -1.97 -15.86
C ILE A 111 -15.67 -1.71 -16.09
N VAL A 112 -16.28 -0.93 -15.20
CA VAL A 112 -17.68 -0.51 -15.29
C VAL A 112 -17.78 0.99 -15.00
N PRO A 113 -18.83 1.69 -15.43
CA PRO A 113 -19.05 3.10 -15.12
C PRO A 113 -18.94 3.37 -13.61
N ASN A 114 -18.32 4.49 -13.25
CA ASN A 114 -18.13 4.94 -11.86
C ASN A 114 -17.34 3.97 -10.95
N VAL A 115 -16.55 3.07 -11.52
CA VAL A 115 -15.62 2.21 -10.78
C VAL A 115 -14.23 2.35 -11.36
N TRP A 116 -13.41 3.13 -10.69
CA TRP A 116 -12.01 3.35 -11.04
C TRP A 116 -11.09 2.61 -10.10
N SER A 117 -10.04 2.04 -10.66
CA SER A 117 -8.92 1.48 -9.92
C SER A 117 -7.62 2.03 -10.51
N LEU A 118 -6.69 2.33 -9.63
CA LEU A 118 -5.41 2.94 -9.95
C LEU A 118 -4.29 2.16 -9.27
N HIS A 119 -3.19 1.99 -9.98
CA HIS A 119 -1.92 1.55 -9.42
C HIS A 119 -0.90 2.67 -9.54
N ILE A 120 -0.33 3.11 -8.43
CA ILE A 120 0.78 4.07 -8.38
C ILE A 120 2.01 3.42 -7.77
N ARG A 121 3.18 3.96 -8.10
CA ARG A 121 4.46 3.52 -7.54
C ARG A 121 5.46 4.66 -7.52
N ASP A 122 6.53 4.51 -6.74
CA ASP A 122 7.69 5.39 -6.89
C ASP A 122 8.54 4.97 -8.08
N ALA A 123 8.91 5.92 -8.95
CA ALA A 123 9.68 5.66 -10.15
C ALA A 123 11.11 5.15 -9.86
N HIS A 124 11.69 5.55 -8.72
CA HIS A 124 13.03 5.14 -8.31
C HIS A 124 13.02 3.80 -7.56
N SER A 125 11.91 3.47 -6.90
CA SER A 125 11.72 2.23 -6.16
C SER A 125 10.36 1.60 -6.47
N PRO A 126 10.21 0.92 -7.62
CA PRO A 126 8.91 0.42 -8.09
C PRO A 126 8.23 -0.60 -7.17
N MET A 127 8.96 -1.16 -6.21
CA MET A 127 8.39 -2.02 -5.17
C MET A 127 7.61 -1.21 -4.12
N CYS A 128 7.87 0.08 -4.00
CA CYS A 128 7.05 1.00 -3.22
C CYS A 128 5.84 1.40 -4.05
N PHE A 129 4.73 0.71 -3.87
CA PHE A 129 3.51 0.91 -4.63
C PHE A 129 2.25 0.82 -3.75
N SER A 130 1.18 1.39 -4.25
CA SER A 130 -0.16 1.23 -3.67
C SER A 130 -1.23 1.20 -4.75
N ASN A 131 -2.44 0.84 -4.35
CA ASN A 131 -3.59 0.76 -5.22
C ASN A 131 -4.73 1.60 -4.65
N GLY A 132 -5.38 2.38 -5.51
CA GLY A 132 -6.54 3.16 -5.13
C GLY A 132 -7.79 2.72 -5.85
N LYS A 133 -8.93 2.97 -5.23
CA LYS A 133 -10.27 2.72 -5.79
C LYS A 133 -11.17 3.92 -5.53
N GLY A 134 -12.06 4.19 -6.46
CA GLY A 134 -12.99 5.29 -6.31
C GLY A 134 -14.06 5.34 -7.39
N ALA A 135 -15.09 6.16 -7.17
CA ALA A 135 -16.14 6.41 -8.16
C ALA A 135 -15.67 7.32 -9.30
N THR A 136 -14.63 8.12 -9.07
CA THR A 136 -13.97 8.98 -10.05
C THR A 136 -12.47 8.68 -10.09
N LYS A 137 -11.77 9.19 -11.10
CA LYS A 137 -10.31 9.11 -11.18
C LYS A 137 -9.63 9.78 -10.00
N GLU A 138 -10.13 10.97 -9.64
CA GLU A 138 -9.59 11.77 -8.55
C GLU A 138 -9.76 11.05 -7.21
N SER A 139 -10.92 10.45 -6.95
CA SER A 139 -11.13 9.68 -5.72
C SER A 139 -10.27 8.41 -5.66
N ALA A 140 -10.04 7.73 -6.80
CA ALA A 140 -9.12 6.60 -6.86
C ALA A 140 -7.66 7.05 -6.63
N LEU A 141 -7.28 8.24 -7.14
CA LEU A 141 -5.94 8.80 -6.91
C LEU A 141 -5.72 9.16 -5.44
N ALA A 142 -6.67 9.86 -4.82
CA ALA A 142 -6.58 10.18 -3.40
C ALA A 142 -6.50 8.92 -2.53
N SER A 143 -7.27 7.88 -2.87
CA SER A 143 -7.19 6.58 -2.19
C SER A 143 -5.80 5.94 -2.33
N ALA A 144 -5.22 5.97 -3.54
CA ALA A 144 -3.88 5.41 -3.76
C ALA A 144 -2.78 6.20 -3.02
N LEU A 145 -2.84 7.54 -3.07
CA LEU A 145 -1.87 8.40 -2.37
C LEU A 145 -1.97 8.23 -0.85
N GLY A 146 -3.19 8.16 -0.32
CA GLY A 146 -3.43 7.91 1.10
C GLY A 146 -2.83 6.59 1.57
N GLU A 147 -3.10 5.50 0.85
CA GLU A 147 -2.51 4.18 1.15
C GLU A 147 -0.98 4.20 0.99
N PHE A 148 -0.44 4.92 0.03
CA PHE A 148 1.00 5.05 -0.14
C PHE A 148 1.66 5.71 1.07
N ILE A 149 1.11 6.84 1.54
CA ILE A 149 1.60 7.56 2.73
C ILE A 149 1.44 6.70 3.99
N GLU A 150 0.31 6.01 4.14
CA GLU A 150 0.06 5.07 5.22
C GLU A 150 1.18 4.03 5.30
N ARG A 151 1.45 3.32 4.19
CA ARG A 151 2.48 2.28 4.12
C ARG A 151 3.88 2.81 4.36
N LEU A 152 4.17 4.02 3.88
CA LEU A 152 5.44 4.68 4.12
C LEU A 152 5.66 4.96 5.62
N ASN A 153 4.65 5.57 6.27
CA ASN A 153 4.73 5.90 7.70
C ASN A 153 4.73 4.67 8.62
N CYS A 154 4.10 3.59 8.19
CA CYS A 154 4.08 2.33 8.95
C CYS A 154 5.26 1.40 8.61
N ASN A 155 6.22 1.87 7.83
CA ASN A 155 7.41 1.12 7.39
C ASN A 155 7.10 -0.18 6.62
N LEU A 156 5.94 -0.28 5.97
CA LEU A 156 5.52 -1.51 5.28
C LEU A 156 6.19 -1.75 3.93
N PHE A 157 6.78 -0.72 3.30
CA PHE A 157 7.38 -0.89 1.98
C PHE A 157 8.69 -1.66 1.99
N TYR A 158 9.33 -1.75 3.13
CA TYR A 158 10.72 -2.19 3.24
C TYR A 158 10.88 -3.48 4.07
N ASN A 159 9.78 -4.09 4.47
CA ASN A 159 9.74 -5.21 5.40
C ASN A 159 10.56 -6.42 4.94
N ASP A 160 10.58 -6.72 3.65
CA ASP A 160 11.25 -7.89 3.09
C ASP A 160 12.59 -7.56 2.41
N GLN A 161 13.16 -6.38 2.65
CA GLN A 161 14.38 -5.95 1.98
C GLN A 161 15.60 -6.08 2.88
N PHE A 162 16.64 -6.71 2.36
CA PHE A 162 17.97 -6.69 2.97
C PHE A 162 18.71 -5.42 2.54
N TRP A 163 19.03 -4.58 3.51
CA TRP A 163 19.62 -3.27 3.27
C TRP A 163 21.13 -3.28 3.04
N GLY A 164 21.82 -4.32 3.50
CA GLY A 164 23.28 -4.44 3.46
C GLY A 164 23.96 -3.82 4.67
N GLU A 165 25.25 -4.17 4.84
CA GLU A 165 26.03 -3.84 6.03
C GLU A 165 26.19 -2.34 6.29
N GLU A 166 26.23 -1.53 5.24
CA GLU A 166 26.38 -0.09 5.37
C GLU A 166 25.20 0.55 6.08
N ILE A 167 23.99 0.17 5.67
CA ILE A 167 22.75 0.65 6.29
C ILE A 167 22.52 -0.03 7.63
N ALA A 168 22.81 -1.32 7.75
CA ALA A 168 22.69 -2.07 9.00
C ALA A 168 23.48 -1.46 10.16
N ASN A 169 24.55 -0.70 9.86
CA ASN A 169 25.38 -0.02 10.84
C ASN A 169 25.18 1.51 10.87
N ALA A 170 24.22 2.04 10.13
CA ALA A 170 23.88 3.45 10.12
C ALA A 170 23.33 3.93 11.48
N GLU A 171 23.22 5.23 11.67
CA GLU A 171 22.66 5.83 12.88
C GLU A 171 21.26 5.31 13.15
N TYR A 172 20.43 5.23 12.12
CA TYR A 172 19.14 4.50 12.13
C TYR A 172 18.99 3.68 10.85
N VAL A 173 18.14 2.66 10.89
CA VAL A 173 17.87 1.74 9.76
C VAL A 173 16.49 1.97 9.21
N HIS A 174 15.47 1.95 10.06
CA HIS A 174 14.07 2.01 9.68
C HIS A 174 13.46 3.39 9.95
N TYR A 175 13.82 4.01 11.08
CA TYR A 175 13.22 5.26 11.51
C TYR A 175 14.15 6.05 12.45
N PRO A 176 14.23 7.40 12.34
CA PRO A 176 15.18 8.19 13.14
C PRO A 176 15.03 8.01 14.65
N GLU A 177 13.82 7.78 15.16
CA GLU A 177 13.54 7.57 16.58
C GLU A 177 13.45 6.09 16.99
N GLU A 178 13.91 5.17 16.14
CA GLU A 178 13.99 3.74 16.48
C GLU A 178 14.86 3.49 17.71
N LYS A 179 14.53 2.44 18.46
CA LYS A 179 15.38 1.94 19.54
C LYS A 179 15.72 0.49 19.33
N TRP A 180 16.92 0.14 19.78
CA TRP A 180 17.45 -1.21 19.72
C TRP A 180 17.52 -1.80 21.12
N PHE A 181 17.03 -3.01 21.28
CA PHE A 181 16.96 -3.72 22.54
C PHE A 181 17.66 -5.08 22.42
N GLN A 182 18.31 -5.49 23.49
CA GLN A 182 18.92 -6.81 23.58
C GLN A 182 18.01 -7.75 24.36
N PRO A 183 17.78 -8.99 23.87
CA PRO A 183 17.12 -10.01 24.68
C PRO A 183 17.87 -10.27 25.98
N GLY A 184 17.15 -10.74 26.98
CA GLY A 184 17.75 -11.21 28.23
C GLY A 184 18.69 -12.40 28.01
N PRO A 185 19.47 -12.80 29.04
CA PRO A 185 20.50 -13.85 28.93
C PRO A 185 19.98 -15.21 28.46
N ASN A 186 18.72 -15.53 28.70
CA ASN A 186 18.09 -16.76 28.23
C ASN A 186 17.12 -16.51 27.06
N GLY A 187 17.23 -15.34 26.42
CA GLY A 187 16.35 -14.93 25.32
C GLY A 187 15.05 -14.27 25.76
N GLU A 188 14.94 -13.85 27.03
CA GLU A 188 13.73 -13.20 27.52
C GLU A 188 13.44 -11.90 26.73
N LEU A 189 12.15 -11.62 26.58
CA LEU A 189 11.71 -10.37 25.95
C LEU A 189 12.10 -9.18 26.82
N PRO A 190 12.72 -8.12 26.27
CA PRO A 190 12.99 -6.88 27.02
C PRO A 190 11.71 -6.28 27.59
N PRO A 191 11.72 -5.81 28.85
CA PRO A 191 10.50 -5.30 29.50
C PRO A 191 9.96 -4.02 28.85
N GLU A 192 10.77 -3.31 28.09
CA GLU A 192 10.41 -2.09 27.38
C GLU A 192 9.65 -2.35 26.07
N ILE A 193 9.62 -3.60 25.62
CA ILE A 193 8.94 -4.00 24.38
C ILE A 193 7.64 -4.69 24.72
N LEU A 194 6.55 -4.23 24.17
CA LEU A 194 5.20 -4.76 24.38
C LEU A 194 4.78 -4.70 25.85
N ASP A 195 3.88 -3.84 26.17
CA ASP A 195 3.23 -3.79 27.47
C ASP A 195 2.42 -5.07 27.76
N GLU A 196 1.88 -5.19 28.96
CA GLU A 196 1.07 -6.34 29.40
C GLU A 196 -0.14 -6.60 28.48
N TYR A 197 -0.73 -5.52 27.93
CA TYR A 197 -1.87 -5.63 27.03
C TYR A 197 -1.46 -6.18 25.66
N CYS A 198 -0.37 -5.67 25.10
CA CYS A 198 0.19 -6.16 23.83
C CYS A 198 0.68 -7.60 23.97
N LYS A 199 1.32 -7.96 25.08
CA LYS A 199 1.71 -9.35 25.38
C LYS A 199 0.51 -10.29 25.41
N ALA A 200 -0.59 -9.89 26.05
CA ALA A 200 -1.80 -10.71 26.07
C ALA A 200 -2.40 -10.97 24.68
N ILE A 201 -2.14 -10.09 23.71
CA ILE A 201 -2.62 -10.25 22.33
C ILE A 201 -1.63 -11.05 21.48
N TYR A 202 -0.35 -10.67 21.51
CA TYR A 202 0.67 -11.21 20.61
C TYR A 202 1.39 -12.44 21.15
N ASP A 203 1.34 -12.67 22.46
CA ASP A 203 2.00 -13.78 23.14
C ASP A 203 1.15 -14.33 24.31
N PRO A 204 -0.12 -14.74 24.05
CA PRO A 204 -1.02 -15.20 25.10
C PRO A 204 -0.51 -16.43 25.86
N GLU A 205 0.31 -17.23 25.24
CA GLU A 205 0.91 -18.45 25.84
C GLU A 205 2.29 -18.18 26.46
N ASN A 206 2.80 -16.95 26.36
CA ASN A 206 4.11 -16.52 26.85
C ASN A 206 5.27 -17.38 26.29
N GLU A 207 5.23 -17.61 24.99
CA GLU A 207 6.23 -18.41 24.26
C GLU A 207 7.19 -17.55 23.43
N LEU A 208 6.91 -16.24 23.31
CA LEU A 208 7.71 -15.32 22.50
C LEU A 208 9.06 -15.05 23.20
N LEU A 209 10.12 -15.41 22.54
CA LEU A 209 11.47 -15.05 22.95
C LEU A 209 11.92 -13.78 22.24
N GLY A 210 12.71 -12.94 22.91
CA GLY A 210 13.30 -11.76 22.32
C GLY A 210 14.16 -12.09 21.08
N THR A 211 14.78 -13.26 21.04
CA THR A 211 15.54 -13.74 19.87
C THR A 211 14.69 -14.00 18.63
N HIS A 212 13.38 -14.19 18.77
CA HIS A 212 12.45 -14.28 17.63
C HIS A 212 12.18 -12.92 16.97
N LEU A 213 12.51 -11.84 17.66
CA LEU A 213 12.23 -10.46 17.24
C LEU A 213 13.48 -9.72 16.72
N TYR A 214 14.60 -10.42 16.53
CA TYR A 214 15.78 -9.80 15.93
C TYR A 214 15.45 -9.19 14.56
N ASP A 215 15.99 -8.01 14.31
CA ASP A 215 15.91 -7.38 13.00
C ASP A 215 16.85 -8.08 12.03
N THR A 216 16.32 -9.06 11.29
CA THR A 216 17.05 -9.79 10.27
C THR A 216 17.20 -9.03 8.96
N ASN A 217 16.35 -8.03 8.71
CA ASN A 217 16.32 -7.29 7.45
C ASN A 217 17.46 -6.28 7.34
N SER A 218 17.90 -5.70 8.46
CA SER A 218 19.07 -4.83 8.48
C SER A 218 20.38 -5.58 8.17
N GLY A 219 20.42 -6.90 8.40
CA GLY A 219 21.61 -7.72 8.24
C GLY A 219 22.61 -7.64 9.40
N ASN A 220 22.24 -6.99 10.50
CA ASN A 220 23.07 -6.92 11.71
C ASN A 220 22.30 -7.41 12.94
N ILE A 221 22.23 -8.73 13.10
CA ILE A 221 21.53 -9.39 14.22
C ILE A 221 22.13 -8.99 15.57
N GLU A 222 23.41 -8.60 15.63
CA GLU A 222 24.07 -8.21 16.88
C GLU A 222 23.49 -6.91 17.47
N ARG A 223 22.84 -6.07 16.66
CA ARG A 223 22.10 -4.92 17.18
C ARG A 223 20.86 -5.32 17.97
N GLY A 224 20.31 -6.49 17.73
CA GLY A 224 19.20 -7.04 18.48
C GLY A 224 17.83 -6.74 17.85
N ILE A 225 16.89 -6.28 18.67
CA ILE A 225 15.51 -6.01 18.31
C ILE A 225 15.36 -4.54 17.99
N CYS A 226 15.06 -4.21 16.74
CA CYS A 226 14.65 -2.86 16.35
C CYS A 226 13.18 -2.65 16.70
N SER A 227 12.86 -1.54 17.34
CA SER A 227 11.49 -1.18 17.69
C SER A 227 11.21 0.28 17.34
N LEU A 228 10.04 0.51 16.75
CA LEU A 228 9.58 1.83 16.33
C LEU A 228 8.67 2.45 17.39
N PRO A 229 8.73 3.79 17.59
CA PRO A 229 7.86 4.47 18.53
C PRO A 229 6.46 4.66 17.98
N TYR A 230 5.46 4.28 18.75
CA TYR A 230 4.05 4.56 18.49
C TYR A 230 3.43 5.26 19.69
N VAL A 231 2.61 6.27 19.43
CA VAL A 231 1.86 6.97 20.48
C VAL A 231 0.54 6.25 20.73
N ARG A 232 0.37 5.69 21.93
CA ARG A 232 -0.88 5.08 22.33
C ARG A 232 -1.95 6.16 22.53
N GLN A 233 -3.01 6.10 21.74
CA GLN A 233 -4.01 7.18 21.69
C GLN A 233 -4.85 7.33 22.97
N SER A 234 -4.91 6.32 23.83
CA SER A 234 -5.71 6.36 25.06
C SER A 234 -5.11 7.26 26.14
N ASP A 235 -3.79 7.40 26.20
CA ASP A 235 -3.07 8.10 27.28
C ASP A 235 -1.90 8.96 26.80
N GLY A 236 -1.51 8.83 25.53
CA GLY A 236 -0.41 9.58 24.93
C GLY A 236 0.99 9.01 25.23
N GLU A 237 1.09 7.85 25.87
CA GLU A 237 2.37 7.20 26.13
C GLU A 237 2.99 6.64 24.84
N VAL A 238 4.31 6.58 24.79
CA VAL A 238 5.07 6.04 23.64
C VAL A 238 5.39 4.58 23.90
N GLU A 239 4.84 3.72 23.04
CA GLU A 239 5.14 2.30 23.01
C GLU A 239 6.14 1.98 21.90
N TYR A 240 7.14 1.17 22.22
CA TYR A 240 8.11 0.68 21.22
C TYR A 240 7.69 -0.68 20.68
N PHE A 241 7.29 -0.68 19.42
CA PHE A 241 6.79 -1.86 18.76
C PHE A 241 7.86 -2.49 17.86
N PRO A 242 8.19 -3.78 18.01
CA PRO A 242 9.22 -4.44 17.21
C PRO A 242 8.88 -4.44 15.72
N THR A 243 9.82 -4.04 14.87
CA THR A 243 9.67 -4.07 13.41
C THR A 243 9.32 -5.46 12.92
N ASN A 244 9.98 -6.48 13.48
CA ASN A 244 9.74 -7.87 13.11
C ASN A 244 8.29 -8.33 13.32
N LEU A 245 7.58 -7.85 14.33
CA LEU A 245 6.15 -8.15 14.51
C LEU A 245 5.32 -7.48 13.41
N ILE A 246 5.59 -6.22 13.09
CA ILE A 246 4.89 -5.51 12.02
C ILE A 246 5.10 -6.22 10.69
N GLU A 247 6.32 -6.60 10.39
CA GLU A 247 6.73 -7.26 9.15
C GLU A 247 6.09 -8.64 8.98
N ASN A 248 6.14 -9.49 10.02
CA ASN A 248 5.62 -10.84 9.94
C ASN A 248 4.09 -10.95 9.95
N LEU A 249 3.40 -9.92 10.38
CA LEU A 249 1.93 -9.93 10.31
C LEU A 249 1.41 -9.81 8.88
N TYR A 250 2.17 -9.28 7.95
CA TYR A 250 1.79 -9.01 6.55
C TYR A 250 0.43 -8.31 6.41
N LEU A 251 0.04 -7.56 7.45
CA LEU A 251 -1.27 -6.98 7.61
C LEU A 251 -1.15 -5.47 7.80
N SER A 252 -1.95 -4.75 7.04
CA SER A 252 -2.16 -3.30 7.22
C SER A 252 -3.48 -2.98 7.93
N ASN A 253 -4.10 -3.97 8.58
CA ASN A 253 -5.40 -3.78 9.22
C ASN A 253 -5.32 -2.77 10.37
N GLY A 254 -6.10 -1.69 10.27
CA GLY A 254 -6.07 -0.59 11.22
C GLY A 254 -4.97 0.44 10.97
N MET A 255 -4.15 0.28 9.93
CA MET A 255 -3.29 1.35 9.43
C MET A 255 -4.12 2.29 8.56
N SER A 256 -3.90 3.59 8.68
CA SER A 256 -4.69 4.55 7.92
C SER A 256 -4.00 5.91 7.80
N ALA A 257 -4.33 6.63 6.74
CA ALA A 257 -3.97 8.01 6.54
C ALA A 257 -5.25 8.86 6.43
N GLY A 258 -5.15 10.15 6.75
CA GLY A 258 -6.22 11.12 6.65
C GLY A 258 -5.68 12.54 6.61
N ASN A 259 -6.51 13.50 6.21
CA ASN A 259 -6.15 14.92 6.22
C ASN A 259 -5.94 15.44 7.65
N THR A 260 -6.59 14.81 8.62
CA THR A 260 -6.46 15.07 10.05
C THR A 260 -6.32 13.78 10.83
N LEU A 261 -5.87 13.88 12.07
CA LEU A 261 -5.80 12.72 12.98
C LEU A 261 -7.19 12.08 13.16
N ALA A 262 -8.24 12.89 13.30
CA ALA A 262 -9.61 12.37 13.45
C ALA A 262 -10.08 11.60 12.21
N GLU A 263 -9.77 12.09 11.01
CA GLU A 263 -10.08 11.38 9.76
C GLU A 263 -9.32 10.04 9.68
N ALA A 264 -8.03 10.02 10.02
CA ALA A 264 -7.24 8.81 10.09
C ALA A 264 -7.80 7.81 11.11
N GLN A 265 -8.15 8.25 12.31
CA GLN A 265 -8.77 7.41 13.34
C GLN A 265 -10.11 6.79 12.89
N VAL A 266 -10.95 7.56 12.21
CA VAL A 266 -12.21 7.05 11.65
C VAL A 266 -11.95 5.97 10.61
N GLN A 267 -11.00 6.19 9.72
CA GLN A 267 -10.62 5.21 8.70
C GLN A 267 -10.06 3.92 9.35
N CYS A 268 -9.15 4.07 10.31
CA CYS A 268 -8.57 2.97 11.08
C CYS A 268 -9.66 2.10 11.75
N LEU A 269 -10.53 2.72 12.53
CA LEU A 269 -11.62 2.01 13.23
C LEU A 269 -12.59 1.37 12.24
N SER A 270 -12.92 2.05 11.14
CA SER A 270 -13.80 1.50 10.10
C SER A 270 -13.24 0.22 9.49
N GLU A 271 -11.94 0.18 9.20
CA GLU A 271 -11.29 -1.00 8.66
C GLU A 271 -11.24 -2.14 9.68
N ILE A 272 -10.91 -1.85 10.94
CA ILE A 272 -10.92 -2.85 12.01
C ILE A 272 -12.31 -3.49 12.15
N PHE A 273 -13.37 -2.67 12.19
CA PHE A 273 -14.74 -3.18 12.24
C PHE A 273 -15.14 -3.96 10.99
N GLU A 274 -14.79 -3.47 9.81
CA GLU A 274 -15.03 -4.19 8.55
C GLU A 274 -14.42 -5.60 8.60
N ARG A 275 -13.16 -5.70 9.01
CA ARG A 275 -12.45 -6.97 9.11
C ARG A 275 -13.03 -7.89 10.16
N ALA A 276 -13.37 -7.36 11.33
CA ALA A 276 -14.00 -8.12 12.42
C ALA A 276 -15.35 -8.70 11.99
N VAL A 277 -16.21 -7.88 11.38
CA VAL A 277 -17.52 -8.33 10.89
C VAL A 277 -17.37 -9.34 9.75
N LYS A 278 -16.47 -9.11 8.81
CA LYS A 278 -16.16 -10.08 7.74
C LYS A 278 -15.75 -11.44 8.30
N ARG A 279 -14.86 -11.42 9.29
CA ARG A 279 -14.40 -12.65 9.96
C ARG A 279 -15.57 -13.38 10.62
N GLU A 280 -16.39 -12.68 11.38
CA GLU A 280 -17.57 -13.24 12.04
C GLU A 280 -18.54 -13.88 11.05
N ILE A 281 -18.80 -13.22 9.91
CA ILE A 281 -19.66 -13.74 8.85
C ILE A 281 -19.08 -15.02 8.24
N ILE A 282 -17.79 -15.03 7.95
CA ILE A 282 -17.13 -16.17 7.28
C ILE A 282 -17.00 -17.36 8.24
N GLU A 283 -16.52 -17.13 9.46
CA GLU A 283 -16.33 -18.20 10.46
C GLU A 283 -17.65 -18.73 11.00
N GLY A 284 -18.66 -17.86 11.12
CA GLY A 284 -20.00 -18.22 11.58
C GLY A 284 -20.90 -18.80 10.48
N GLU A 285 -20.41 -18.87 9.22
CA GLU A 285 -21.22 -19.29 8.05
C GLU A 285 -22.58 -18.55 7.98
N ILE A 286 -22.56 -17.23 8.33
CA ILE A 286 -23.77 -16.43 8.44
C ILE A 286 -24.33 -16.13 7.05
N ALA A 287 -25.55 -16.56 6.79
CA ALA A 287 -26.27 -16.18 5.57
C ALA A 287 -26.66 -14.69 5.64
N LEU A 288 -26.11 -13.90 4.75
CA LEU A 288 -26.46 -12.49 4.64
C LEU A 288 -27.79 -12.34 3.89
N PRO A 289 -28.60 -11.31 4.21
CA PRO A 289 -29.78 -10.98 3.46
C PRO A 289 -29.42 -10.53 2.04
N ASP A 290 -30.28 -10.81 1.09
CA ASP A 290 -30.14 -10.30 -0.27
C ASP A 290 -30.19 -8.77 -0.28
N VAL A 291 -29.40 -8.16 -1.19
CA VAL A 291 -29.49 -6.71 -1.39
C VAL A 291 -30.85 -6.37 -1.99
N PRO A 292 -31.63 -5.45 -1.39
CA PRO A 292 -32.94 -5.08 -1.91
C PRO A 292 -32.88 -4.64 -3.38
N ALA A 293 -33.86 -5.07 -4.19
CA ALA A 293 -33.88 -4.81 -5.63
C ALA A 293 -33.91 -3.31 -5.97
N ASP A 294 -34.53 -2.49 -5.14
CA ASP A 294 -34.56 -1.02 -5.27
C ASP A 294 -33.20 -0.38 -5.01
N VAL A 295 -32.36 -1.02 -4.20
CA VAL A 295 -30.96 -0.60 -3.99
C VAL A 295 -30.13 -0.98 -5.20
N LEU A 296 -30.23 -2.24 -5.68
CA LEU A 296 -29.52 -2.68 -6.88
C LEU A 296 -29.85 -1.85 -8.11
N ALA A 297 -31.10 -1.42 -8.25
CA ALA A 297 -31.54 -0.60 -9.40
C ALA A 297 -30.88 0.80 -9.45
N LYS A 298 -30.24 1.27 -8.38
CA LYS A 298 -29.51 2.54 -8.33
C LYS A 298 -28.09 2.46 -8.88
N TYR A 299 -27.61 1.24 -9.07
CA TYR A 299 -26.27 1.00 -9.57
C TYR A 299 -26.35 0.28 -10.93
N PRO A 300 -25.61 0.75 -11.94
CA PRO A 300 -25.63 0.18 -13.29
C PRO A 300 -25.00 -1.21 -13.36
#